data_f2aa7fe7221f39dd842b718d2aac1335
#
_entry.id   f2aa7fe7221f39dd842b718d2aac1335
#
_cell.length_a   1.000
_cell.length_b   1.000
_cell.length_c   1.000
_cell.angle_alpha   90.00
_cell.angle_beta   90.00
_cell.angle_gamma   90.00
#
_symmetry.space_group_name_H-M   'P 1'
#
loop_
_entity.id
_entity.type
_entity.pdbx_description
1 polymer ?
#
loop_
_entity_poly.entity_id
_entity_poly.type
_entity_poly.pdbx_seq_one_letter_code
_entity_poly.pdbx_strand_id
1 'polypeptide(L)'
;APHRGKVGLLFQDPDDQLIGPTVLEDVEFGPLNLGWDAHRAHHAADDALDQVGLLHLSERPVHELSGGEKRLVALAGLLAMKPTVLLLDEPTVSLDNDTTERIIEILLASKLSMLIATHDPLCIDRLATRSVLLDRGAITDQSESVHQV
;
A
#
# COMPACT_ATOMS: atom_id res chain seq x y z
N ALA A 1 -17.61 -11.76 -5.94
CA ALA A 1 -17.62 -11.72 -4.47
C ALA A 1 -17.95 -10.29 -4.02
N PRO A 2 -18.78 -10.08 -2.98
CA PRO A 2 -19.31 -8.75 -2.59
C PRO A 2 -18.22 -7.78 -2.06
N HIS A 3 -17.01 -8.26 -1.78
CA HIS A 3 -15.90 -7.46 -1.22
C HIS A 3 -14.77 -7.20 -2.21
N ARG A 4 -14.89 -7.63 -3.46
CA ARG A 4 -13.85 -7.42 -4.47
C ARG A 4 -13.63 -5.92 -4.69
N GLY A 5 -12.38 -5.47 -4.60
CA GLY A 5 -11.98 -4.06 -4.70
C GLY A 5 -12.23 -3.21 -3.44
N LYS A 6 -12.91 -3.74 -2.40
CA LYS A 6 -13.11 -3.02 -1.13
C LYS A 6 -11.96 -3.20 -0.15
N VAL A 7 -11.23 -4.29 -0.27
CA VAL A 7 -10.07 -4.61 0.58
C VAL A 7 -8.84 -4.66 -0.31
N GLY A 8 -7.86 -3.83 -0.01
CA GLY A 8 -6.52 -3.89 -0.61
C GLY A 8 -5.57 -4.66 0.28
N LEU A 9 -4.75 -5.54 -0.29
CA LEU A 9 -3.73 -6.30 0.43
C LEU A 9 -2.36 -5.97 -0.14
N LEU A 10 -1.46 -5.44 0.70
CA LEU A 10 -0.06 -5.23 0.37
C LEU A 10 0.76 -6.41 0.91
N PHE A 11 1.44 -7.12 0.02
CA PHE A 11 2.33 -8.22 0.40
C PHE A 11 3.67 -7.71 0.91
N GLN A 12 4.35 -8.53 1.72
CA GLN A 12 5.67 -8.23 2.24
C GLN A 12 6.72 -8.10 1.12
N ASP A 13 6.67 -8.94 0.10
CA ASP A 13 7.53 -8.83 -1.08
C ASP A 13 6.76 -8.18 -2.25
N PRO A 14 7.17 -7.01 -2.75
CA PRO A 14 6.49 -6.38 -3.87
C PRO A 14 6.61 -7.18 -5.19
N ASP A 15 7.64 -8.01 -5.36
CA ASP A 15 7.80 -8.86 -6.53
C ASP A 15 6.73 -9.96 -6.63
N ASP A 16 6.11 -10.34 -5.50
CA ASP A 16 4.96 -11.23 -5.48
C ASP A 16 3.65 -10.56 -5.91
N GLN A 17 3.63 -9.22 -5.98
CA GLN A 17 2.42 -8.44 -6.26
C GLN A 17 2.44 -7.78 -7.62
N LEU A 18 3.60 -7.32 -8.09
CA LEU A 18 3.75 -6.60 -9.35
C LEU A 18 3.81 -7.57 -10.53
N ILE A 19 2.91 -7.42 -11.49
CA ILE A 19 2.72 -8.32 -12.61
C ILE A 19 2.71 -7.61 -13.97
N GLY A 20 2.53 -6.29 -13.98
CA GLY A 20 2.53 -5.47 -15.19
C GLY A 20 3.92 -5.32 -15.81
N PRO A 21 4.04 -5.17 -17.13
CA PRO A 21 5.32 -4.91 -17.78
C PRO A 21 5.85 -3.49 -17.47
N THR A 22 4.97 -2.49 -17.38
CA THR A 22 5.29 -1.11 -16.98
C THR A 22 4.59 -0.73 -15.69
N VAL A 23 5.04 0.36 -15.07
CA VAL A 23 4.45 0.90 -13.84
C VAL A 23 2.97 1.24 -14.04
N LEU A 24 2.63 1.91 -15.14
CA LEU A 24 1.25 2.30 -15.42
C LEU A 24 0.34 1.08 -15.62
N GLU A 25 0.78 0.13 -16.45
CA GLU A 25 0.00 -1.08 -16.72
C GLU A 25 -0.21 -1.94 -15.47
N ASP A 26 0.76 -1.95 -14.55
CA ASP A 26 0.61 -2.64 -13.26
C ASP A 26 -0.45 -1.98 -12.38
N VAL A 27 -0.42 -0.65 -12.27
CA VAL A 27 -1.37 0.11 -11.45
C VAL A 27 -2.79 0.09 -12.05
N GLU A 28 -2.93 0.08 -13.38
CA GLU A 28 -4.22 -0.05 -14.07
C GLU A 28 -4.86 -1.43 -13.90
N PHE A 29 -4.05 -2.46 -13.69
CA PHE A 29 -4.50 -3.85 -13.65
C PHE A 29 -5.64 -4.09 -12.65
N GLY A 30 -5.52 -3.52 -11.44
CA GLY A 30 -6.55 -3.65 -10.41
C GLY A 30 -7.91 -3.06 -10.83
N PRO A 31 -7.99 -1.78 -11.20
CA PRO A 31 -9.20 -1.14 -11.71
C PRO A 31 -9.82 -1.85 -12.91
N LEU A 32 -9.01 -2.26 -13.89
CA LEU A 32 -9.50 -3.01 -15.07
C LEU A 32 -10.14 -4.34 -14.66
N ASN A 33 -9.53 -5.09 -13.73
CA ASN A 33 -10.10 -6.33 -13.21
C ASN A 33 -11.38 -6.13 -12.37
N LEU A 34 -11.63 -4.92 -11.88
CA LEU A 34 -12.89 -4.54 -11.25
C LEU A 34 -13.98 -4.22 -12.28
N GLY A 35 -13.65 -4.23 -13.58
CA GLY A 35 -14.58 -3.95 -14.68
C GLY A 35 -14.72 -2.45 -14.97
N TRP A 36 -13.76 -1.62 -14.54
CA TRP A 36 -13.76 -0.22 -14.96
C TRP A 36 -13.36 -0.12 -16.43
N ASP A 37 -13.89 0.87 -17.13
CA ASP A 37 -13.45 1.16 -18.50
C ASP A 37 -11.99 1.67 -18.49
N ALA A 38 -11.33 1.57 -19.65
CA ALA A 38 -9.91 1.91 -19.79
C ALA A 38 -9.60 3.36 -19.40
N HIS A 39 -10.46 4.31 -19.77
CA HIS A 39 -10.26 5.72 -19.46
C HIS A 39 -10.31 5.99 -17.95
N ARG A 40 -11.30 5.40 -17.26
CA ARG A 40 -11.43 5.50 -15.81
C ARG A 40 -10.29 4.81 -15.08
N ALA A 41 -9.87 3.64 -15.56
CA ALA A 41 -8.73 2.89 -14.97
C ALA A 41 -7.44 3.69 -15.10
N HIS A 42 -7.18 4.26 -16.29
CA HIS A 42 -6.03 5.10 -16.56
C HIS A 42 -5.95 6.32 -15.63
N HIS A 43 -7.03 7.10 -15.53
CA HIS A 43 -7.06 8.25 -14.61
C HIS A 43 -6.85 7.85 -13.15
N ALA A 44 -7.42 6.73 -12.72
CA ALA A 44 -7.23 6.27 -11.35
C ALA A 44 -5.78 5.83 -11.08
N ALA A 45 -5.11 5.27 -12.08
CA ALA A 45 -3.70 4.92 -12.02
C ALA A 45 -2.80 6.16 -11.96
N ASP A 46 -3.05 7.15 -12.83
CA ASP A 46 -2.33 8.44 -12.81
C ASP A 46 -2.48 9.14 -11.46
N ASP A 47 -3.70 9.26 -10.94
CA ASP A 47 -3.98 9.86 -9.63
C ASP A 47 -3.22 9.14 -8.50
N ALA A 48 -3.19 7.80 -8.53
CA ALA A 48 -2.51 7.01 -7.53
C ALA A 48 -0.99 7.10 -7.64
N LEU A 49 -0.45 7.12 -8.86
CA LEU A 49 0.98 7.32 -9.11
C LEU A 49 1.44 8.72 -8.70
N ASP A 50 0.62 9.73 -8.91
CA ASP A 50 0.88 11.09 -8.43
C ASP A 50 0.91 11.14 -6.89
N GLN A 51 -0.06 10.51 -6.22
CA GLN A 51 -0.09 10.42 -4.74
C GLN A 51 1.18 9.79 -4.16
N VAL A 52 1.70 8.75 -4.80
CA VAL A 52 2.97 8.15 -4.39
C VAL A 52 4.20 8.85 -5.02
N GLY A 53 4.00 9.88 -5.86
CA GLY A 53 4.99 10.72 -6.53
C GLY A 53 5.86 9.97 -7.54
N LEU A 54 5.31 8.94 -8.15
CA LEU A 54 5.97 8.12 -9.17
C LEU A 54 5.35 8.26 -10.57
N LEU A 55 4.49 9.27 -10.79
CA LEU A 55 3.87 9.48 -12.10
C LEU A 55 4.90 9.64 -13.22
N HIS A 56 6.06 10.23 -12.92
CA HIS A 56 7.17 10.39 -13.88
C HIS A 56 7.84 9.06 -14.30
N LEU A 57 7.51 7.95 -13.63
CA LEU A 57 7.99 6.61 -13.93
C LEU A 57 6.93 5.73 -14.61
N SER A 58 5.77 6.28 -14.99
CA SER A 58 4.63 5.52 -15.53
C SER A 58 4.99 4.54 -16.65
N GLU A 59 5.86 4.97 -17.58
CA GLU A 59 6.30 4.16 -18.72
C GLU A 59 7.51 3.25 -18.41
N ARG A 60 8.07 3.34 -17.18
CA ARG A 60 9.26 2.55 -16.83
C ARG A 60 8.91 1.09 -16.64
N PRO A 61 9.74 0.14 -17.14
CA PRO A 61 9.58 -1.28 -16.84
C PRO A 61 9.69 -1.56 -15.33
N VAL A 62 8.76 -2.35 -14.80
CA VAL A 62 8.72 -2.66 -13.35
C VAL A 62 10.00 -3.31 -12.84
N HIS A 63 10.66 -4.13 -13.66
CA HIS A 63 11.91 -4.81 -13.28
C HIS A 63 13.13 -3.88 -13.14
N GLU A 64 13.06 -2.64 -13.63
CA GLU A 64 14.10 -1.62 -13.49
C GLU A 64 13.96 -0.76 -12.23
N LEU A 65 12.89 -0.97 -11.46
CA LEU A 65 12.62 -0.21 -10.25
C LEU A 65 13.47 -0.70 -9.07
N SER A 66 13.88 0.23 -8.20
CA SER A 66 14.41 -0.09 -6.87
C SER A 66 13.34 -0.77 -5.99
N GLY A 67 13.76 -1.44 -4.91
CA GLY A 67 12.82 -2.07 -3.98
C GLY A 67 11.82 -1.09 -3.36
N GLY A 68 12.28 0.12 -3.03
CA GLY A 68 11.41 1.20 -2.52
C GLY A 68 10.40 1.68 -3.56
N GLU A 69 10.83 1.90 -4.81
CA GLU A 69 9.92 2.26 -5.91
C GLU A 69 8.90 1.16 -6.17
N LYS A 70 9.31 -0.11 -6.19
CA LYS A 70 8.38 -1.25 -6.32
C LYS A 70 7.33 -1.26 -5.22
N ARG A 71 7.73 -1.00 -3.96
CA ARG A 71 6.81 -0.91 -2.83
C ARG A 71 5.78 0.20 -3.01
N LEU A 72 6.22 1.37 -3.46
CA LEU A 72 5.32 2.50 -3.74
C LEU A 72 4.39 2.22 -4.92
N VAL A 73 4.85 1.54 -5.98
CA VAL A 73 4.00 1.12 -7.11
C VAL A 73 2.94 0.11 -6.66
N ALA A 74 3.32 -0.88 -5.85
CA ALA A 74 2.38 -1.84 -5.28
C ALA A 74 1.30 -1.14 -4.44
N LEU A 75 1.68 -0.14 -3.63
CA LEU A 75 0.74 0.67 -2.87
C LEU A 75 -0.17 1.50 -3.79
N ALA A 76 0.37 2.12 -4.85
CA ALA A 76 -0.41 2.86 -5.84
C ALA A 76 -1.48 1.97 -6.51
N GLY A 77 -1.13 0.74 -6.90
CA GLY A 77 -2.06 -0.23 -7.46
C GLY A 77 -3.24 -0.53 -6.53
N LEU A 78 -3.01 -0.57 -5.21
CA LEU A 78 -4.08 -0.71 -4.23
C LEU A 78 -4.94 0.56 -4.15
N LEU A 79 -4.33 1.73 -4.06
CA LEU A 79 -5.03 3.01 -3.95
C LEU A 79 -5.88 3.32 -5.20
N ALA A 80 -5.40 2.96 -6.40
CA ALA A 80 -6.12 3.13 -7.66
C ALA A 80 -7.49 2.42 -7.67
N MET A 81 -7.62 1.29 -6.97
CA MET A 81 -8.89 0.57 -6.81
C MET A 81 -9.87 1.27 -5.87
N LYS A 82 -9.45 2.34 -5.15
CA LYS A 82 -10.25 3.07 -4.15
C LYS A 82 -10.84 2.14 -3.09
N PRO A 83 -10.00 1.38 -2.36
CA PRO A 83 -10.45 0.45 -1.33
C PRO A 83 -11.06 1.19 -0.14
N THR A 84 -11.77 0.48 0.72
CA THR A 84 -12.26 1.00 2.01
C THR A 84 -11.40 0.55 3.19
N VAL A 85 -10.63 -0.53 3.01
CA VAL A 85 -9.75 -1.11 4.03
C VAL A 85 -8.46 -1.56 3.36
N LEU A 86 -7.33 -1.32 4.03
CA LEU A 86 -6.02 -1.85 3.66
C LEU A 86 -5.58 -2.92 4.67
N LEU A 87 -5.08 -4.02 4.15
CA LEU A 87 -4.33 -5.02 4.89
C LEU A 87 -2.87 -4.91 4.45
N LEU A 88 -1.97 -4.61 5.39
CA LEU A 88 -0.58 -4.32 5.09
C LEU A 88 0.32 -5.30 5.84
N ASP A 89 1.12 -6.06 5.08
CA ASP A 89 2.08 -6.99 5.64
C ASP A 89 3.49 -6.42 5.50
N GLU A 90 4.10 -6.05 6.64
CA GLU A 90 5.42 -5.42 6.75
C GLU A 90 5.64 -4.29 5.71
N PRO A 91 4.80 -3.23 5.69
CA PRO A 91 4.81 -2.24 4.62
C PRO A 91 6.12 -1.45 4.48
N THR A 92 6.93 -1.39 5.53
CA THR A 92 8.17 -0.60 5.61
C THR A 92 9.45 -1.44 5.69
N VAL A 93 9.33 -2.77 5.70
CA VAL A 93 10.48 -3.66 5.85
C VAL A 93 11.51 -3.51 4.72
N SER A 94 12.79 -3.49 5.07
CA SER A 94 13.94 -3.40 4.13
C SER A 94 13.97 -2.12 3.26
N LEU A 95 13.31 -1.06 3.70
CA LEU A 95 13.34 0.24 3.06
C LEU A 95 14.32 1.20 3.77
N ASP A 96 14.80 2.19 3.03
CA ASP A 96 15.50 3.34 3.61
C ASP A 96 14.53 4.25 4.39
N ASN A 97 15.09 5.13 5.21
CA ASN A 97 14.30 6.00 6.07
C ASN A 97 13.38 6.95 5.28
N ASP A 98 13.84 7.48 4.15
CA ASP A 98 13.07 8.45 3.36
C ASP A 98 11.86 7.76 2.71
N THR A 99 12.05 6.57 2.18
CA THR A 99 10.96 5.76 1.60
C THR A 99 9.98 5.30 2.70
N THR A 100 10.48 4.90 3.87
CA THR A 100 9.66 4.54 5.02
C THR A 100 8.75 5.69 5.45
N GLU A 101 9.31 6.89 5.68
CA GLU A 101 8.53 8.08 6.04
C GLU A 101 7.50 8.41 4.97
N ARG A 102 7.86 8.34 3.70
CA ARG A 102 6.95 8.59 2.58
C ARG A 102 5.76 7.64 2.57
N ILE A 103 5.98 6.34 2.78
CA ILE A 103 4.89 5.36 2.87
C ILE A 103 3.96 5.69 4.04
N ILE A 104 4.52 6.01 5.20
CA ILE A 104 3.74 6.39 6.39
C ILE A 104 2.89 7.63 6.10
N GLU A 105 3.45 8.66 5.47
CA GLU A 105 2.72 9.89 5.11
C GLU A 105 1.57 9.61 4.13
N ILE A 106 1.81 8.78 3.10
CA ILE A 106 0.77 8.37 2.15
C ILE A 106 -0.36 7.63 2.86
N LEU A 107 -0.02 6.69 3.75
CA LEU A 107 -1.00 5.92 4.52
C LEU A 107 -1.83 6.82 5.45
N LEU A 108 -1.21 7.78 6.16
CA LEU A 108 -1.89 8.78 6.98
C LEU A 108 -2.83 9.64 6.15
N ALA A 109 -2.36 10.13 5.00
CA ALA A 109 -3.14 10.98 4.11
C ALA A 109 -4.35 10.26 3.49
N SER A 110 -4.27 8.95 3.32
CA SER A 110 -5.34 8.13 2.73
C SER A 110 -6.61 8.10 3.59
N LYS A 111 -6.50 8.26 4.90
CA LYS A 111 -7.59 8.16 5.90
C LYS A 111 -8.38 6.85 5.81
N LEU A 112 -7.79 5.80 5.28
CA LEU A 112 -8.39 4.48 5.16
C LEU A 112 -8.30 3.73 6.50
N SER A 113 -9.26 2.83 6.74
CA SER A 113 -9.10 1.84 7.80
C SER A 113 -7.99 0.86 7.43
N MET A 114 -7.12 0.55 8.39
CA MET A 114 -5.96 -0.31 8.13
C MET A 114 -5.81 -1.39 9.19
N LEU A 115 -5.38 -2.57 8.76
CA LEU A 115 -4.81 -3.60 9.61
C LEU A 115 -3.37 -3.83 9.15
N ILE A 116 -2.42 -3.59 10.05
CA ILE A 116 -0.98 -3.63 9.73
C ILE A 116 -0.33 -4.71 10.57
N ALA A 117 0.31 -5.68 9.92
CA ALA A 117 1.24 -6.59 10.57
C ALA A 117 2.65 -6.00 10.39
N THR A 118 3.31 -5.65 11.49
CA THR A 118 4.66 -5.06 11.45
C THR A 118 5.38 -5.20 12.77
N HIS A 119 6.70 -5.20 12.72
CA HIS A 119 7.59 -5.07 13.87
C HIS A 119 8.36 -3.73 13.86
N ASP A 120 8.09 -2.84 12.90
CA ASP A 120 8.70 -1.52 12.79
C ASP A 120 8.10 -0.55 13.82
N PRO A 121 8.89 -0.09 14.84
CA PRO A 121 8.39 0.80 15.87
C PRO A 121 7.87 2.13 15.32
N LEU A 122 8.49 2.67 14.25
CA LEU A 122 8.07 3.93 13.64
C LEU A 122 6.68 3.80 12.99
N CYS A 123 6.47 2.69 12.28
CA CYS A 123 5.17 2.38 11.70
C CYS A 123 4.07 2.25 12.78
N ILE A 124 4.38 1.56 13.88
CA ILE A 124 3.45 1.39 15.01
C ILE A 124 3.14 2.75 15.64
N ASP A 125 4.17 3.54 15.97
CA ASP A 125 4.01 4.84 16.64
C ASP A 125 3.18 5.84 15.81
N ARG A 126 3.42 5.87 14.49
CA ARG A 126 2.80 6.87 13.61
C ARG A 126 1.41 6.49 13.10
N LEU A 127 1.12 5.20 12.90
CA LEU A 127 -0.11 4.72 12.24
C LEU A 127 -1.09 4.03 13.17
N ALA A 128 -0.62 3.39 14.26
CA ALA A 128 -1.51 2.57 15.05
C ALA A 128 -2.34 3.39 16.04
N THR A 129 -3.66 3.24 15.99
CA THR A 129 -4.58 3.70 17.04
C THR A 129 -4.76 2.65 18.15
N ARG A 130 -4.51 1.40 17.81
CA ARG A 130 -4.51 0.25 18.71
C ARG A 130 -3.48 -0.77 18.23
N SER A 131 -2.74 -1.37 19.15
CA SER A 131 -1.81 -2.45 18.84
C SER A 131 -2.16 -3.73 19.58
N VAL A 132 -1.79 -4.85 18.98
CA VAL A 132 -2.02 -6.19 19.51
C VAL A 132 -0.73 -6.98 19.32
N LEU A 133 -0.18 -7.53 20.39
CA LEU A 133 0.98 -8.42 20.31
C LEU A 133 0.52 -9.85 20.04
N LEU A 134 1.05 -10.42 18.96
CA LEU A 134 0.84 -11.82 18.60
C LEU A 134 2.10 -12.61 18.94
N ASP A 135 1.99 -13.55 19.87
CA ASP A 135 3.06 -14.49 20.21
C ASP A 135 2.55 -15.93 20.15
N ARG A 136 3.31 -16.81 19.44
CA ARG A 136 3.04 -18.25 19.29
C ARG A 136 1.58 -18.58 18.91
N GLY A 137 0.99 -17.74 18.04
CA GLY A 137 -0.38 -17.92 17.54
C GLY A 137 -1.47 -17.46 18.51
N ALA A 138 -1.12 -16.78 19.60
CA ALA A 138 -2.06 -16.21 20.56
C ALA A 138 -1.87 -14.70 20.71
N ILE A 139 -2.95 -13.99 20.98
CA ILE A 139 -2.92 -12.57 21.35
C ILE A 139 -2.50 -12.50 22.82
N THR A 140 -1.35 -11.86 23.10
CA THR A 140 -0.76 -11.81 24.44
C THR A 140 -0.87 -10.44 25.12
N ASP A 141 -0.98 -9.37 24.32
CA ASP A 141 -1.13 -8.00 24.82
C ASP A 141 -2.00 -7.17 23.89
N GLN A 142 -2.69 -6.18 24.46
CA GLN A 142 -3.48 -5.20 23.73
C GLN A 142 -3.21 -3.82 24.34
N SER A 143 -2.58 -2.94 23.58
CA SER A 143 -2.36 -1.56 23.99
C SER A 143 -3.14 -0.59 23.09
N GLU A 144 -3.80 0.40 23.69
CA GLU A 144 -4.38 1.52 22.97
C GLU A 144 -3.33 2.62 22.89
N SER A 145 -2.91 2.97 21.67
CA SER A 145 -2.05 4.13 21.45
C SER A 145 -2.94 5.38 21.53
N VAL A 146 -2.71 6.19 22.52
CA VAL A 146 -3.38 7.50 22.64
C VAL A 146 -2.59 8.49 21.81
N HIS A 147 -2.88 8.57 20.51
CA HIS A 147 -2.52 9.77 19.77
C HIS A 147 -3.50 10.87 20.15
N GLN A 148 -3.07 11.76 21.04
CA GLN A 148 -3.75 13.03 21.22
C GLN A 148 -3.62 13.81 19.92
N VAL A 149 -4.76 14.15 19.35
CA VAL A 149 -4.93 15.06 18.20
C VAL A 149 -4.42 16.46 18.57
#